data_2a212df92410381ba3f6b4aff8886f14
#
_entry.id   2a212df92410381ba3f6b4aff8886f14
#
_cell.length_a   1.000
_cell.length_b   1.000
_cell.length_c   1.000
_cell.angle_alpha   90.00
_cell.angle_beta   90.00
_cell.angle_gamma   90.00
#
_symmetry.space_group_name_H-M   'P 1'
#
loop_
_entity.id
_entity.type
_entity.pdbx_description
1 polymer ?
#
loop_
_entity_poly.entity_id
_entity_poly.type
_entity_poly.pdbx_seq_one_letter_code
_entity_poly.pdbx_strand_id
1 'polypeptide(L)'
;LIENKDKALISKKLVTLDNKSPVNKNLTEFKLKEVDKDKLYKFLREMEFNRLLSSAISAYGEPKLSGSENNLKSTEKQKPISNKDYHLITDINEIDEWIEEAEEAGEVAVDTETSSLDPHQADLVGISLCSKIGKACYIPVGHKSQDCLNKDSVINKLKNLLEDPSVKKIGQNIKFDFIVFYKLGISLSSMEDTMLMSYVLDAGKNRHNMDTLSDIHLGHKTISFKEIVGTGKKEINFSEVELETAKNYAAEDADVTF
;
A
#
# COMPACT_ATOMS: atom_id res chain seq x y z
N LEU A 1 49.83 6.77 -16.98
CA LEU A 1 49.63 8.11 -17.57
C LEU A 1 50.08 8.15 -19.04
N ILE A 2 51.20 7.57 -19.39
CA ILE A 2 51.76 7.60 -20.79
C ILE A 2 50.81 6.87 -21.75
N GLU A 3 50.36 5.65 -21.39
CA GLU A 3 49.44 4.84 -22.20
C GLU A 3 48.05 5.49 -22.46
N ASN A 4 47.61 6.39 -21.58
CA ASN A 4 46.31 7.04 -21.66
C ASN A 4 46.36 8.52 -21.99
N LYS A 5 47.49 9.01 -22.51
CA LYS A 5 47.70 10.43 -22.85
C LYS A 5 46.61 10.97 -23.79
N ASP A 6 46.31 10.24 -24.85
CA ASP A 6 45.31 10.67 -25.85
C ASP A 6 43.89 10.68 -25.26
N LYS A 7 43.54 9.71 -24.41
CA LYS A 7 42.27 9.74 -23.70
C LYS A 7 42.17 10.94 -22.74
N ALA A 8 43.26 11.28 -22.05
CA ALA A 8 43.28 12.47 -21.18
C ALA A 8 43.10 13.77 -21.97
N LEU A 9 43.72 13.90 -23.16
CA LEU A 9 43.57 15.06 -24.04
C LEU A 9 42.14 15.18 -24.58
N ILE A 10 41.52 14.06 -24.98
CA ILE A 10 40.11 14.02 -25.40
C ILE A 10 39.18 14.40 -24.26
N SER A 11 39.38 13.82 -23.07
CA SER A 11 38.62 14.15 -21.88
C SER A 11 38.71 15.63 -21.52
N LYS A 12 39.93 16.20 -21.55
CA LYS A 12 40.13 17.64 -21.34
C LYS A 12 39.33 18.48 -22.33
N LYS A 13 39.34 18.10 -23.61
CA LYS A 13 38.59 18.81 -24.67
C LYS A 13 37.09 18.73 -24.44
N LEU A 14 36.58 17.54 -24.03
CA LEU A 14 35.15 17.32 -23.78
C LEU A 14 34.63 18.06 -22.55
N VAL A 15 35.39 18.16 -21.47
CA VAL A 15 34.99 18.88 -20.24
C VAL A 15 35.25 20.39 -20.29
N THR A 16 35.99 20.89 -21.30
CA THR A 16 36.23 22.31 -21.45
C THR A 16 34.96 22.98 -21.98
N LEU A 17 34.43 23.91 -21.19
CA LEU A 17 33.22 24.65 -21.57
C LEU A 17 33.48 25.54 -22.76
N ASP A 18 32.53 25.57 -23.70
CA ASP A 18 32.56 26.52 -24.82
C ASP A 18 32.14 27.92 -24.36
N ASN A 19 33.07 28.82 -24.31
CA ASN A 19 32.84 30.21 -23.92
C ASN A 19 32.38 31.11 -25.09
N LYS A 20 32.21 30.51 -26.27
CA LYS A 20 31.72 31.22 -27.48
C LYS A 20 30.25 30.88 -27.79
N SER A 21 29.60 30.11 -26.93
CA SER A 21 28.17 29.83 -27.08
C SER A 21 27.38 31.13 -27.20
N PRO A 22 26.48 31.27 -28.19
CA PRO A 22 25.75 32.52 -28.42
C PRO A 22 24.72 32.70 -27.28
N VAL A 23 25.00 33.59 -26.36
CA VAL A 23 24.08 34.00 -25.29
C VAL A 23 23.57 35.41 -25.65
N ASN A 24 22.30 35.48 -26.09
CA ASN A 24 21.67 36.72 -26.52
C ASN A 24 21.10 37.55 -25.34
N LYS A 25 21.71 37.44 -24.14
CA LYS A 25 21.28 38.14 -22.94
C LYS A 25 22.42 38.80 -22.20
N ASN A 26 22.17 40.00 -21.69
CA ASN A 26 23.13 40.70 -20.83
C ASN A 26 23.21 40.07 -19.46
N LEU A 27 24.40 40.13 -18.81
CA LEU A 27 24.61 39.59 -17.46
C LEU A 27 23.61 40.14 -16.44
N THR A 28 23.09 41.34 -16.63
CA THR A 28 22.07 41.95 -15.77
C THR A 28 20.73 41.23 -15.81
N GLU A 29 20.45 40.51 -16.90
CA GLU A 29 19.21 39.73 -17.04
C GLU A 29 19.24 38.40 -16.23
N PHE A 30 20.44 37.96 -15.81
CA PHE A 30 20.63 36.77 -14.98
C PHE A 30 20.60 37.07 -13.48
N LYS A 31 20.26 38.29 -13.07
CA LYS A 31 20.04 38.61 -11.66
C LYS A 31 18.81 37.86 -11.14
N LEU A 32 18.95 37.27 -9.95
CA LEU A 32 17.81 36.73 -9.23
C LEU A 32 16.76 37.81 -9.04
N LYS A 33 15.57 37.56 -9.53
CA LYS A 33 14.39 38.41 -9.32
C LYS A 33 13.67 37.97 -8.05
N GLU A 34 12.92 38.87 -7.45
CA GLU A 34 11.98 38.49 -6.38
C GLU A 34 11.01 37.46 -6.90
N VAL A 35 10.72 36.47 -6.04
CA VAL A 35 9.81 35.39 -6.39
C VAL A 35 8.38 35.92 -6.40
N ASP A 36 7.72 35.79 -7.54
CA ASP A 36 6.27 35.97 -7.64
C ASP A 36 5.59 34.76 -6.98
N LYS A 37 5.30 34.92 -5.67
CA LYS A 37 4.77 33.84 -4.84
C LYS A 37 3.43 33.33 -5.36
N ASP A 38 2.56 34.22 -5.82
CA ASP A 38 1.22 33.86 -6.27
C ASP A 38 1.27 32.98 -7.52
N LYS A 39 2.12 33.36 -8.50
CA LYS A 39 2.34 32.52 -9.69
C LYS A 39 3.01 31.20 -9.35
N LEU A 40 4.01 31.22 -8.47
CA LEU A 40 4.70 29.99 -8.05
C LEU A 40 3.73 29.01 -7.37
N TYR A 41 2.96 29.48 -6.39
CA TYR A 41 2.02 28.63 -5.66
C TYR A 41 0.88 28.14 -6.54
N LYS A 42 0.37 28.99 -7.43
CA LYS A 42 -0.63 28.60 -8.43
C LYS A 42 -0.10 27.47 -9.31
N PHE A 43 1.09 27.65 -9.88
CA PHE A 43 1.72 26.63 -10.72
C PHE A 43 1.95 25.33 -9.98
N LEU A 44 2.50 25.38 -8.75
CA LEU A 44 2.77 24.18 -7.97
C LEU A 44 1.47 23.43 -7.59
N ARG A 45 0.36 24.16 -7.36
CA ARG A 45 -0.96 23.54 -7.13
C ARG A 45 -1.54 22.93 -8.40
N GLU A 46 -1.51 23.64 -9.51
CA GLU A 46 -2.01 23.14 -10.80
C GLU A 46 -1.26 21.89 -11.26
N MET A 47 0.03 21.81 -10.97
CA MET A 47 0.86 20.65 -11.27
C MET A 47 0.86 19.57 -10.17
N GLU A 48 0.08 19.77 -9.09
CA GLU A 48 -0.01 18.88 -7.93
C GLU A 48 1.34 18.57 -7.26
N PHE A 49 2.31 19.48 -7.34
CA PHE A 49 3.63 19.36 -6.73
C PHE A 49 3.62 19.68 -5.23
N ASN A 50 2.85 18.89 -4.46
CA ASN A 50 2.57 19.16 -3.04
C ASN A 50 3.83 19.31 -2.18
N ARG A 51 4.86 18.47 -2.41
CA ARG A 51 6.13 18.54 -1.68
C ARG A 51 6.88 19.86 -1.97
N LEU A 52 6.93 20.27 -3.24
CA LEU A 52 7.57 21.52 -3.64
C LEU A 52 6.77 22.71 -3.14
N LEU A 53 5.43 22.64 -3.13
CA LEU A 53 4.56 23.66 -2.57
C LEU A 53 4.84 23.87 -1.08
N SER A 54 4.90 22.80 -0.28
CA SER A 54 5.23 22.87 1.14
C SER A 54 6.62 23.48 1.38
N SER A 55 7.61 23.08 0.57
CA SER A 55 8.96 23.66 0.63
C SER A 55 8.97 25.13 0.25
N ALA A 56 8.21 25.53 -0.75
CA ALA A 56 8.11 26.93 -1.20
C ALA A 56 7.40 27.80 -0.15
N ILE A 57 6.33 27.29 0.49
CA ILE A 57 5.66 27.98 1.60
C ILE A 57 6.63 28.17 2.78
N SER A 58 7.38 27.15 3.14
CA SER A 58 8.40 27.23 4.19
C SER A 58 9.50 28.28 3.89
N ALA A 59 9.90 28.39 2.62
CA ALA A 59 10.97 29.30 2.19
C ALA A 59 10.49 30.76 1.98
N TYR A 60 9.27 30.96 1.49
CA TYR A 60 8.77 32.27 1.07
C TYR A 60 7.57 32.79 1.87
N GLY A 61 7.05 31.99 2.82
CA GLY A 61 5.91 32.32 3.69
C GLY A 61 4.56 31.97 3.06
N GLU A 62 3.52 32.05 3.89
CA GLU A 62 2.14 31.74 3.49
C GLU A 62 1.65 32.62 2.34
N PRO A 63 0.81 32.10 1.42
CA PRO A 63 0.17 32.91 0.40
C PRO A 63 -0.74 33.95 1.10
N LYS A 64 -0.71 35.20 0.62
CA LYS A 64 -1.70 36.17 1.04
C LYS A 64 -3.07 35.67 0.59
N LEU A 65 -3.97 35.40 1.52
CA LEU A 65 -5.37 35.00 1.27
C LEU A 65 -6.08 36.09 0.45
N SER A 66 -6.01 36.03 -0.85
CA SER A 66 -6.95 36.68 -1.75
C SER A 66 -8.03 35.64 -2.06
N GLY A 67 -9.26 35.95 -1.67
CA GLY A 67 -10.41 35.09 -1.58
C GLY A 67 -10.65 34.20 -2.80
N SER A 68 -11.32 33.13 -2.47
CA SER A 68 -11.99 32.10 -3.26
C SER A 68 -11.16 30.91 -3.72
N GLU A 69 -11.78 29.80 -3.34
CA GLU A 69 -11.53 28.40 -3.75
C GLU A 69 -10.47 27.61 -2.96
N ASN A 70 -10.71 27.50 -1.65
CA ASN A 70 -10.46 26.24 -0.97
C ASN A 70 -11.46 25.17 -1.46
N ASN A 71 -11.31 24.73 -2.70
CA ASN A 71 -11.83 23.44 -3.14
C ASN A 71 -10.73 22.37 -2.97
N LEU A 72 -10.11 22.30 -1.81
CA LEU A 72 -9.89 21.02 -1.20
C LEU A 72 -11.31 20.53 -0.88
N LYS A 73 -11.89 19.70 -1.73
CA LYS A 73 -12.96 18.82 -1.29
C LYS A 73 -12.41 18.19 -0.01
N SER A 74 -12.83 18.71 1.14
CA SER A 74 -12.89 17.92 2.33
C SER A 74 -13.75 16.73 1.92
N THR A 75 -13.11 15.63 1.54
CA THR A 75 -13.76 14.33 1.64
C THR A 75 -14.40 14.38 3.01
N GLU A 76 -15.73 14.35 3.05
CA GLU A 76 -16.45 14.17 4.31
C GLU A 76 -15.71 13.04 4.99
N LYS A 77 -15.09 13.33 6.16
CA LYS A 77 -14.41 12.31 6.93
C LYS A 77 -15.45 11.25 7.19
N GLN A 78 -15.37 10.16 6.45
CA GLN A 78 -16.22 9.01 6.70
C GLN A 78 -15.99 8.65 8.15
N LYS A 79 -17.06 8.29 8.86
CA LYS A 79 -16.95 7.90 10.26
C LYS A 79 -16.04 6.68 10.31
N PRO A 80 -15.08 6.63 11.26
CA PRO A 80 -14.23 5.45 11.39
C PRO A 80 -15.08 4.19 11.50
N ILE A 81 -14.60 3.07 10.96
CA ILE A 81 -15.25 1.78 11.02
C ILE A 81 -15.56 1.49 12.50
N SER A 82 -16.82 1.61 12.89
CA SER A 82 -17.23 1.63 14.31
C SER A 82 -17.79 0.29 14.80
N ASN A 83 -18.23 -0.58 13.90
CA ASN A 83 -18.76 -1.89 14.22
C ASN A 83 -17.86 -2.96 13.59
N LYS A 84 -16.92 -3.46 14.37
CA LYS A 84 -16.00 -4.53 13.97
C LYS A 84 -16.52 -5.85 14.53
N ASP A 85 -16.96 -6.71 13.64
CA ASP A 85 -17.38 -8.08 13.93
C ASP A 85 -16.33 -9.04 13.34
N TYR A 86 -15.22 -9.21 14.08
CA TYR A 86 -14.08 -9.99 13.64
C TYR A 86 -14.03 -11.35 14.33
N HIS A 87 -14.05 -12.41 13.54
CA HIS A 87 -14.14 -13.79 13.97
C HIS A 87 -12.82 -14.53 13.86
N LEU A 88 -12.44 -15.25 14.92
CA LEU A 88 -11.38 -16.23 14.87
C LEU A 88 -11.99 -17.59 14.53
N ILE A 89 -11.62 -18.17 13.41
CA ILE A 89 -12.13 -19.48 12.99
C ILE A 89 -11.36 -20.58 13.67
N THR A 90 -12.04 -21.34 14.49
CA THR A 90 -11.47 -22.48 15.26
C THR A 90 -12.02 -23.84 14.85
N ASP A 91 -13.13 -23.87 14.11
CA ASP A 91 -13.70 -25.06 13.50
C ASP A 91 -13.69 -24.94 11.98
N ILE A 92 -13.22 -25.97 11.28
CA ILE A 92 -13.16 -26.02 9.82
C ILE A 92 -14.53 -25.84 9.14
N ASN A 93 -15.62 -26.22 9.83
CA ASN A 93 -16.98 -26.10 9.31
C ASN A 93 -17.48 -24.64 9.31
N GLU A 94 -16.95 -23.78 10.19
CA GLU A 94 -17.29 -22.34 10.19
C GLU A 94 -16.89 -21.65 8.88
N ILE A 95 -15.92 -22.20 8.15
CA ILE A 95 -15.47 -21.65 6.85
C ILE A 95 -16.60 -21.69 5.81
N ASP A 96 -17.54 -22.62 5.91
CA ASP A 96 -18.65 -22.74 4.96
C ASP A 96 -19.50 -21.48 4.90
N GLU A 97 -19.80 -20.87 6.04
CA GLU A 97 -20.57 -19.62 6.11
C GLU A 97 -19.84 -18.48 5.36
N TRP A 98 -18.53 -18.38 5.51
CA TRP A 98 -17.73 -17.35 4.84
C TRP A 98 -17.60 -17.57 3.34
N ILE A 99 -17.59 -18.84 2.90
CA ILE A 99 -17.63 -19.19 1.48
C ILE A 99 -19.00 -18.82 0.88
N GLU A 100 -20.09 -19.21 1.52
CA GLU A 100 -21.45 -18.89 1.08
C GLU A 100 -21.67 -17.37 0.99
N GLU A 101 -21.26 -16.61 2.01
CA GLU A 101 -21.34 -15.13 1.98
C GLU A 101 -20.54 -14.51 0.82
N ALA A 102 -19.34 -15.03 0.54
CA ALA A 102 -18.49 -14.55 -0.55
C ALA A 102 -19.11 -14.88 -1.93
N GLU A 103 -19.67 -16.06 -2.09
CA GLU A 103 -20.38 -16.48 -3.31
C GLU A 103 -21.65 -15.64 -3.55
N GLU A 104 -22.43 -15.39 -2.50
CA GLU A 104 -23.62 -14.52 -2.58
C GLU A 104 -23.27 -13.06 -2.90
N ALA A 105 -22.16 -12.54 -2.31
CA ALA A 105 -21.70 -11.19 -2.57
C ALA A 105 -21.08 -11.05 -3.98
N GLY A 106 -20.56 -12.14 -4.55
CA GLY A 106 -19.81 -12.14 -5.81
C GLY A 106 -18.41 -11.51 -5.71
N GLU A 107 -17.99 -11.13 -4.50
CA GLU A 107 -16.66 -10.57 -4.23
C GLU A 107 -16.22 -10.83 -2.78
N VAL A 108 -14.91 -10.95 -2.57
CA VAL A 108 -14.31 -11.19 -1.26
C VAL A 108 -12.93 -10.56 -1.19
N ALA A 109 -12.66 -9.80 -0.13
CA ALA A 109 -11.28 -9.43 0.19
C ALA A 109 -10.56 -10.63 0.80
N VAL A 110 -9.34 -10.86 0.34
CA VAL A 110 -8.47 -11.97 0.77
C VAL A 110 -7.09 -11.41 1.08
N ASP A 111 -6.58 -11.75 2.25
CA ASP A 111 -5.23 -11.42 2.66
C ASP A 111 -4.56 -12.61 3.32
N THR A 112 -3.23 -12.73 3.24
CA THR A 112 -2.46 -13.84 3.80
C THR A 112 -1.40 -13.36 4.78
N GLU A 113 -1.41 -13.91 5.96
CA GLU A 113 -0.36 -13.75 6.94
C GLU A 113 0.70 -14.84 6.79
N THR A 114 1.96 -14.43 6.79
CA THR A 114 3.06 -15.31 6.45
C THR A 114 4.27 -15.17 7.38
N SER A 115 5.15 -16.16 7.34
CA SER A 115 6.39 -16.18 8.14
C SER A 115 7.51 -15.29 7.58
N SER A 116 7.38 -14.75 6.36
CA SER A 116 8.44 -14.00 5.65
C SER A 116 7.85 -13.01 4.66
N LEU A 117 8.56 -11.91 4.42
CA LEU A 117 8.24 -10.93 3.37
C LEU A 117 8.61 -11.41 1.95
N ASP A 118 9.36 -12.49 1.81
CA ASP A 118 9.62 -13.13 0.53
C ASP A 118 8.56 -14.21 0.28
N PRO A 119 7.59 -13.99 -0.64
CA PRO A 119 6.48 -14.91 -0.85
C PRO A 119 6.94 -16.29 -1.37
N HIS A 120 8.11 -16.37 -1.99
CA HIS A 120 8.65 -17.64 -2.46
C HIS A 120 9.17 -18.53 -1.33
N GLN A 121 9.59 -17.95 -0.22
CA GLN A 121 10.12 -18.65 0.96
C GLN A 121 9.13 -18.66 2.13
N ALA A 122 8.10 -17.83 2.07
CA ALA A 122 7.12 -17.67 3.12
C ALA A 122 6.29 -18.93 3.35
N ASP A 123 6.11 -19.31 4.61
CA ASP A 123 5.10 -20.28 5.03
C ASP A 123 3.81 -19.53 5.37
N LEU A 124 2.67 -20.09 4.98
CA LEU A 124 1.36 -19.56 5.33
C LEU A 124 1.12 -19.72 6.83
N VAL A 125 0.77 -18.64 7.50
CA VAL A 125 0.44 -18.60 8.94
C VAL A 125 -1.07 -18.46 9.15
N GLY A 126 -1.76 -17.69 8.31
CA GLY A 126 -3.21 -17.55 8.35
C GLY A 126 -3.76 -16.90 7.09
N ILE A 127 -5.09 -16.93 6.97
CA ILE A 127 -5.85 -16.31 5.86
C ILE A 127 -6.96 -15.48 6.49
N SER A 128 -7.19 -14.28 5.98
CA SER A 128 -8.35 -13.47 6.33
C SER A 128 -9.28 -13.28 5.16
N LEU A 129 -10.58 -13.23 5.45
CA LEU A 129 -11.64 -13.05 4.45
C LEU A 129 -12.61 -11.97 4.93
N CYS A 130 -13.06 -11.14 3.97
CA CYS A 130 -14.12 -10.16 4.19
C CYS A 130 -14.98 -10.05 2.92
N SER A 131 -16.28 -10.27 3.04
CA SER A 131 -17.27 -10.06 1.97
C SER A 131 -18.37 -9.07 2.36
N LYS A 132 -18.22 -8.44 3.54
CA LYS A 132 -19.13 -7.42 4.04
C LYS A 132 -18.42 -6.47 4.98
N ILE A 133 -18.53 -5.17 4.71
CA ILE A 133 -17.90 -4.13 5.53
C ILE A 133 -18.22 -4.32 7.02
N GLY A 134 -17.17 -4.32 7.85
CA GLY A 134 -17.25 -4.48 9.30
C GLY A 134 -17.37 -5.92 9.78
N LYS A 135 -17.47 -6.93 8.89
CA LYS A 135 -17.49 -8.36 9.22
C LYS A 135 -16.37 -9.08 8.47
N ALA A 136 -15.39 -9.59 9.21
CA ALA A 136 -14.24 -10.30 8.64
C ALA A 136 -13.84 -11.48 9.53
N CYS A 137 -13.11 -12.45 8.98
CA CYS A 137 -12.59 -13.56 9.77
C CYS A 137 -11.08 -13.74 9.56
N TYR A 138 -10.47 -14.42 10.52
CA TYR A 138 -9.12 -14.92 10.47
C TYR A 138 -9.08 -16.42 10.67
N ILE A 139 -8.41 -17.15 9.79
CA ILE A 139 -8.27 -18.61 9.73
C ILE A 139 -6.83 -18.97 10.03
N PRO A 140 -6.45 -19.31 11.27
CA PRO A 140 -5.08 -19.64 11.63
C PRO A 140 -4.71 -21.04 11.17
N VAL A 141 -3.57 -21.20 10.50
CA VAL A 141 -3.07 -22.49 9.98
C VAL A 141 -1.60 -22.78 10.29
N GLY A 142 -0.87 -21.78 10.84
CA GLY A 142 0.58 -21.91 11.01
C GLY A 142 1.15 -21.20 12.23
N HIS A 143 0.36 -20.86 13.24
CA HIS A 143 0.88 -20.30 14.49
C HIS A 143 1.63 -21.35 15.30
N LYS A 144 2.76 -20.94 15.90
CA LYS A 144 3.52 -21.76 16.83
C LYS A 144 2.83 -21.76 18.18
N SER A 145 2.85 -22.91 18.86
CA SER A 145 2.38 -23.05 20.24
C SER A 145 0.88 -22.78 20.48
N GLN A 146 0.05 -22.78 19.45
CA GLN A 146 -1.39 -22.55 19.55
C GLN A 146 -2.14 -23.53 18.66
N ASP A 147 -3.39 -23.83 19.01
CA ASP A 147 -4.25 -24.72 18.25
C ASP A 147 -4.67 -24.02 16.94
N CYS A 148 -4.18 -24.54 15.82
CA CYS A 148 -4.51 -24.08 14.47
C CYS A 148 -5.28 -25.14 13.71
N LEU A 149 -6.03 -24.70 12.72
CA LEU A 149 -6.65 -25.61 11.76
C LEU A 149 -5.59 -26.29 10.90
N ASN A 150 -5.89 -27.50 10.42
CA ASN A 150 -5.01 -28.19 9.50
C ASN A 150 -4.94 -27.42 8.17
N LYS A 151 -3.74 -26.99 7.80
CA LYS A 151 -3.49 -26.15 6.63
C LYS A 151 -4.03 -26.76 5.34
N ASP A 152 -3.75 -28.04 5.10
CA ASP A 152 -4.18 -28.70 3.85
C ASP A 152 -5.70 -28.80 3.77
N SER A 153 -6.37 -29.02 4.89
CA SER A 153 -7.83 -29.05 4.96
C SER A 153 -8.44 -27.68 4.64
N VAL A 154 -7.88 -26.59 5.21
CA VAL A 154 -8.32 -25.22 4.93
C VAL A 154 -8.10 -24.85 3.47
N ILE A 155 -6.92 -25.15 2.93
CA ILE A 155 -6.58 -24.88 1.53
C ILE A 155 -7.53 -25.63 0.58
N ASN A 156 -7.79 -26.89 0.83
CA ASN A 156 -8.72 -27.69 0.02
C ASN A 156 -10.16 -27.12 0.08
N LYS A 157 -10.58 -26.62 1.25
CA LYS A 157 -11.91 -26.06 1.46
C LYS A 157 -12.09 -24.73 0.75
N LEU A 158 -11.10 -23.87 0.80
CA LEU A 158 -11.11 -22.55 0.14
C LEU A 158 -10.83 -22.60 -1.36
N LYS A 159 -10.29 -23.70 -1.86
CA LYS A 159 -9.81 -23.80 -3.24
C LYS A 159 -10.87 -23.41 -4.28
N ASN A 160 -12.09 -23.94 -4.15
CA ASN A 160 -13.15 -23.67 -5.11
C ASN A 160 -13.50 -22.18 -5.16
N LEU A 161 -13.66 -21.53 -4.00
CA LEU A 161 -13.92 -20.10 -3.89
C LEU A 161 -12.80 -19.27 -4.53
N LEU A 162 -11.54 -19.59 -4.21
CA LEU A 162 -10.39 -18.82 -4.65
C LEU A 162 -10.10 -18.97 -6.15
N GLU A 163 -10.47 -20.10 -6.75
CA GLU A 163 -10.32 -20.38 -8.17
C GLU A 163 -11.57 -20.02 -9.00
N ASP A 164 -12.71 -19.71 -8.37
CA ASP A 164 -13.95 -19.36 -9.07
C ASP A 164 -13.83 -17.99 -9.77
N PRO A 165 -13.95 -17.94 -11.11
CA PRO A 165 -13.89 -16.67 -11.83
C PRO A 165 -15.14 -15.79 -11.64
N SER A 166 -16.24 -16.32 -11.11
CA SER A 166 -17.47 -15.57 -10.83
C SER A 166 -17.41 -14.77 -9.54
N VAL A 167 -16.54 -15.13 -8.62
CA VAL A 167 -16.29 -14.40 -7.38
C VAL A 167 -15.00 -13.59 -7.53
N LYS A 168 -15.09 -12.27 -7.37
CA LYS A 168 -13.93 -11.37 -7.44
C LYS A 168 -13.11 -11.47 -6.14
N LYS A 169 -11.81 -11.70 -6.25
CA LYS A 169 -10.87 -11.61 -5.12
C LYS A 169 -10.23 -10.24 -5.11
N ILE A 170 -10.39 -9.52 -4.00
CA ILE A 170 -9.83 -8.19 -3.78
C ILE A 170 -8.67 -8.33 -2.80
N GLY A 171 -7.53 -7.72 -3.08
CA GLY A 171 -6.39 -7.73 -2.17
C GLY A 171 -5.56 -6.46 -2.26
N GLN A 172 -4.79 -6.17 -1.25
CA GLN A 172 -3.82 -5.08 -1.21
C GLN A 172 -2.43 -5.64 -1.55
N ASN A 173 -1.89 -5.36 -2.74
CA ASN A 173 -0.70 -6.02 -3.27
C ASN A 173 -0.93 -7.55 -3.47
N ILE A 174 -2.09 -7.90 -3.99
CA ILE A 174 -2.57 -9.29 -4.14
C ILE A 174 -1.58 -10.22 -4.88
N LYS A 175 -0.60 -9.66 -5.58
CA LYS A 175 0.48 -10.44 -6.18
C LYS A 175 1.26 -11.27 -5.16
N PHE A 176 1.42 -10.75 -3.94
CA PHE A 176 2.06 -11.49 -2.85
C PHE A 176 1.23 -12.72 -2.48
N ASP A 177 -0.06 -12.54 -2.25
CA ASP A 177 -1.00 -13.59 -1.88
C ASP A 177 -1.16 -14.62 -3.00
N PHE A 178 -1.22 -14.15 -4.25
CA PHE A 178 -1.22 -15.02 -5.42
C PHE A 178 -0.04 -16.00 -5.42
N ILE A 179 1.19 -15.52 -5.13
CA ILE A 179 2.38 -16.40 -5.09
C ILE A 179 2.28 -17.39 -3.92
N VAL A 180 1.81 -16.95 -2.76
CA VAL A 180 1.62 -17.82 -1.59
C VAL A 180 0.61 -18.92 -1.90
N PHE A 181 -0.56 -18.57 -2.44
CA PHE A 181 -1.59 -19.54 -2.82
C PHE A 181 -1.14 -20.46 -3.96
N TYR A 182 -0.43 -19.92 -4.96
CA TYR A 182 0.08 -20.73 -6.06
C TYR A 182 1.03 -21.84 -5.61
N LYS A 183 1.90 -21.56 -4.63
CA LYS A 183 2.76 -22.57 -3.98
C LYS A 183 1.96 -23.69 -3.30
N LEU A 184 0.74 -23.38 -2.87
CA LEU A 184 -0.18 -24.33 -2.21
C LEU A 184 -1.14 -25.01 -3.19
N GLY A 185 -0.96 -24.82 -4.50
CA GLY A 185 -1.75 -25.45 -5.54
C GLY A 185 -3.11 -24.78 -5.79
N ILE A 186 -3.24 -23.48 -5.44
CA ILE A 186 -4.40 -22.66 -5.76
C ILE A 186 -4.00 -21.61 -6.80
N SER A 187 -4.79 -21.50 -7.87
CA SER A 187 -4.64 -20.46 -8.89
C SER A 187 -5.74 -19.41 -8.72
N LEU A 188 -5.44 -18.31 -8.04
CA LEU A 188 -6.41 -17.23 -7.88
C LEU A 188 -6.90 -16.76 -9.24
N SER A 189 -8.21 -16.56 -9.35
CA SER A 189 -8.85 -16.01 -10.55
C SER A 189 -9.68 -14.77 -10.22
N SER A 190 -9.97 -13.92 -11.23
CA SER A 190 -10.78 -12.70 -11.05
C SER A 190 -10.26 -11.79 -9.94
N MET A 191 -8.99 -11.36 -10.05
CA MET A 191 -8.30 -10.57 -9.03
C MET A 191 -8.39 -9.06 -9.28
N GLU A 192 -8.53 -8.30 -8.19
CA GLU A 192 -8.43 -6.85 -8.14
C GLU A 192 -7.40 -6.44 -7.08
N ASP A 193 -6.59 -5.43 -7.35
CA ASP A 193 -5.51 -4.97 -6.47
C ASP A 193 -5.71 -3.50 -6.10
N THR A 194 -6.06 -3.23 -4.84
CA THR A 194 -6.32 -1.87 -4.34
C THR A 194 -5.08 -0.98 -4.39
N MET A 195 -3.88 -1.56 -4.21
CA MET A 195 -2.62 -0.83 -4.36
C MET A 195 -2.41 -0.37 -5.81
N LEU A 196 -2.64 -1.25 -6.78
CA LEU A 196 -2.49 -0.93 -8.20
C LEU A 196 -3.57 0.04 -8.68
N MET A 197 -4.82 -0.11 -8.22
CA MET A 197 -5.89 0.86 -8.49
C MET A 197 -5.50 2.26 -8.03
N SER A 198 -5.04 2.38 -6.78
CA SER A 198 -4.57 3.65 -6.24
C SER A 198 -3.38 4.21 -7.02
N TYR A 199 -2.44 3.35 -7.42
CA TYR A 199 -1.28 3.77 -8.21
C TYR A 199 -1.69 4.34 -9.57
N VAL A 200 -2.67 3.73 -10.25
CA VAL A 200 -3.17 4.21 -11.55
C VAL A 200 -3.93 5.53 -11.42
N LEU A 201 -4.72 5.68 -10.36
CA LEU A 201 -5.55 6.88 -10.15
C LEU A 201 -4.75 8.07 -9.63
N ASP A 202 -3.79 7.84 -8.73
CA ASP A 202 -3.13 8.86 -7.93
C ASP A 202 -1.60 8.73 -7.90
N ALA A 203 -1.00 8.28 -9.01
CA ALA A 203 0.44 8.13 -9.13
C ALA A 203 1.20 9.40 -8.69
N GLY A 204 2.11 9.24 -7.72
CA GLY A 204 2.95 10.34 -7.23
C GLY A 204 2.31 11.28 -6.20
N LYS A 205 1.02 11.13 -5.87
CA LYS A 205 0.36 11.97 -4.87
C LYS A 205 0.65 11.52 -3.43
N ASN A 206 0.61 10.22 -3.19
CA ASN A 206 0.75 9.60 -1.87
C ASN A 206 1.45 8.23 -1.96
N ARG A 207 1.68 7.61 -0.83
CA ARG A 207 2.05 6.20 -0.78
C ARG A 207 0.81 5.35 -1.00
N HIS A 208 0.99 4.18 -1.65
CA HIS A 208 -0.11 3.29 -2.00
C HIS A 208 -0.18 2.07 -1.07
N ASN A 209 0.40 2.17 0.14
CA ASN A 209 0.27 1.15 1.18
C ASN A 209 -1.08 1.27 1.91
N MET A 210 -1.54 0.19 2.48
CA MET A 210 -2.83 0.07 3.15
C MET A 210 -3.07 1.17 4.20
N ASP A 211 -2.12 1.40 5.11
CA ASP A 211 -2.25 2.43 6.16
C ASP A 211 -2.57 3.82 5.58
N THR A 212 -1.84 4.20 4.51
CA THR A 212 -2.04 5.50 3.86
C THR A 212 -3.38 5.57 3.15
N LEU A 213 -3.78 4.51 2.45
CA LEU A 213 -5.05 4.47 1.72
C LEU A 213 -6.24 4.46 2.67
N SER A 214 -6.18 3.70 3.75
CA SER A 214 -7.18 3.68 4.82
C SER A 214 -7.37 5.06 5.45
N ASP A 215 -6.28 5.74 5.80
CA ASP A 215 -6.36 7.10 6.38
C ASP A 215 -6.95 8.11 5.40
N ILE A 216 -6.55 8.05 4.13
CA ILE A 216 -7.02 8.99 3.10
C ILE A 216 -8.49 8.75 2.72
N HIS A 217 -8.87 7.50 2.46
CA HIS A 217 -10.18 7.16 1.90
C HIS A 217 -11.23 6.85 2.96
N LEU A 218 -10.84 6.21 4.05
CA LEU A 218 -11.75 5.79 5.12
C LEU A 218 -11.64 6.67 6.39
N GLY A 219 -10.59 7.50 6.51
CA GLY A 219 -10.31 8.23 7.76
C GLY A 219 -10.02 7.29 8.93
N HIS A 220 -9.60 6.05 8.63
CA HIS A 220 -9.34 5.01 9.59
C HIS A 220 -7.83 4.75 9.72
N LYS A 221 -7.35 4.69 10.95
CA LYS A 221 -5.96 4.32 11.25
C LYS A 221 -5.91 2.84 11.58
N THR A 222 -5.25 2.07 10.73
CA THR A 222 -5.06 0.63 10.87
C THR A 222 -4.13 0.27 12.03
N ILE A 223 -4.21 -0.96 12.51
CA ILE A 223 -3.26 -1.55 13.43
C ILE A 223 -1.94 -1.73 12.69
N SER A 224 -0.85 -1.17 13.21
CA SER A 224 0.45 -1.30 12.57
C SER A 224 1.07 -2.67 12.80
N PHE A 225 1.62 -3.29 11.75
CA PHE A 225 2.36 -4.56 11.86
C PHE A 225 3.42 -4.54 12.98
N LYS A 226 4.12 -3.40 13.13
CA LYS A 226 5.14 -3.23 14.18
C LYS A 226 4.58 -3.23 15.60
N GLU A 227 3.31 -2.88 15.78
CA GLU A 227 2.66 -2.93 17.09
C GLU A 227 2.44 -4.36 17.55
N ILE A 228 2.20 -5.29 16.62
CA ILE A 228 1.92 -6.70 16.93
C ILE A 228 3.17 -7.58 16.97
N VAL A 229 4.16 -7.35 16.10
CA VAL A 229 5.39 -8.15 16.07
C VAL A 229 6.55 -7.51 16.85
N GLY A 230 6.44 -6.24 17.22
CA GLY A 230 7.51 -5.49 17.86
C GLY A 230 8.55 -4.96 16.86
N THR A 231 9.69 -4.50 17.37
CA THR A 231 10.76 -3.91 16.55
C THR A 231 12.16 -4.30 17.04
N GLY A 232 13.10 -4.42 16.11
CA GLY A 232 14.51 -4.65 16.40
C GLY A 232 14.77 -6.00 17.05
N LYS A 233 15.55 -6.05 18.16
CA LYS A 233 15.93 -7.31 18.83
C LYS A 233 14.77 -8.05 19.51
N LYS A 234 13.62 -7.41 19.66
CA LYS A 234 12.41 -7.99 20.28
C LYS A 234 11.35 -8.34 19.25
N GLU A 235 11.66 -8.17 17.97
CA GLU A 235 10.75 -8.52 16.88
C GLU A 235 10.57 -10.04 16.83
N ILE A 236 9.31 -10.46 16.85
CA ILE A 236 8.92 -11.86 16.74
C ILE A 236 8.39 -12.14 15.34
N ASN A 237 8.37 -13.42 14.97
CA ASN A 237 7.70 -13.83 13.73
C ASN A 237 6.17 -13.78 13.90
N PHE A 238 5.42 -13.46 12.84
CA PHE A 238 3.95 -13.41 12.91
C PHE A 238 3.35 -14.73 13.43
N SER A 239 3.97 -15.86 13.11
CA SER A 239 3.58 -17.18 13.64
C SER A 239 3.68 -17.30 15.17
N GLU A 240 4.30 -16.35 15.85
CA GLU A 240 4.45 -16.31 17.32
C GLU A 240 3.49 -15.30 17.97
N VAL A 241 2.75 -14.52 17.16
CA VAL A 241 1.74 -13.57 17.64
C VAL A 241 0.56 -14.34 18.23
N GLU A 242 0.01 -13.83 19.33
CA GLU A 242 -1.16 -14.40 19.99
C GLU A 242 -2.40 -14.33 19.08
N LEU A 243 -3.23 -15.39 19.04
CA LEU A 243 -4.31 -15.56 18.04
C LEU A 243 -5.34 -14.43 18.05
N GLU A 244 -5.73 -13.93 19.21
CA GLU A 244 -6.69 -12.81 19.28
C GLU A 244 -6.10 -11.51 18.72
N THR A 245 -4.81 -11.30 18.97
CA THR A 245 -4.08 -10.15 18.41
C THR A 245 -3.92 -10.29 16.90
N ALA A 246 -3.53 -11.48 16.42
CA ALA A 246 -3.41 -11.80 15.00
C ALA A 246 -4.76 -11.67 14.28
N LYS A 247 -5.85 -12.18 14.88
CA LYS A 247 -7.21 -12.03 14.34
C LYS A 247 -7.59 -10.56 14.16
N ASN A 248 -7.39 -9.75 15.18
CA ASN A 248 -7.78 -8.33 15.10
C ASN A 248 -7.00 -7.57 14.02
N TYR A 249 -5.74 -7.90 13.83
CA TYR A 249 -4.90 -7.33 12.79
C TYR A 249 -5.32 -7.82 11.40
N ALA A 250 -5.28 -9.13 11.15
CA ALA A 250 -5.51 -9.71 9.84
C ALA A 250 -6.96 -9.52 9.34
N ALA A 251 -7.96 -9.60 10.24
CA ALA A 251 -9.34 -9.31 9.88
C ALA A 251 -9.56 -7.82 9.58
N GLU A 252 -8.85 -6.90 10.28
CA GLU A 252 -8.87 -5.48 9.93
C GLU A 252 -8.30 -5.23 8.53
N ASP A 253 -7.18 -5.89 8.17
CA ASP A 253 -6.56 -5.74 6.86
C ASP A 253 -7.50 -6.20 5.73
N ALA A 254 -8.22 -7.31 5.91
CA ALA A 254 -9.24 -7.75 4.96
C ALA A 254 -10.45 -6.80 4.89
N ASP A 255 -10.96 -6.31 6.03
CA ASP A 255 -12.11 -5.39 6.09
C ASP A 255 -11.79 -4.02 5.46
N VAL A 256 -10.60 -3.48 5.72
CA VAL A 256 -10.13 -2.22 5.13
C VAL A 256 -9.87 -2.35 3.63
N THR A 257 -9.49 -3.53 3.18
CA THR A 257 -9.23 -3.83 1.76
C THR A 257 -10.54 -3.95 0.98
N PHE A 258 -11.60 -4.52 1.58
CA PHE A 258 -12.94 -4.65 1.01
C PHE A 258 -13.65 -3.31 0.93
#